data_0166a5fe4cbb16a93c0d6289036230d9
#
_entry.id   0166a5fe4cbb16a93c0d6289036230d9
#
_cell.length_a   1.000
_cell.length_b   1.000
_cell.length_c   1.000
_cell.angle_alpha   90.00
_cell.angle_beta   90.00
_cell.angle_gamma   90.00
#
_symmetry.space_group_name_H-M   'P 1'
#
loop_
_entity.id
_entity.type
_entity.pdbx_description
1 polymer ?
#
loop_
_entity_poly.entity_id
_entity_poly.type
_entity_poly.pdbx_seq_one_letter_code
_entity_poly.pdbx_strand_id
1 'polypeptide(L)'
;MKPGETFEARALDTPLDEMVRKHGGRRSETYTDRKRGRYIQARPSPYKAYDLAFDATIRAAAPFQSERSGIRAEQQVAFAVRPNDYQKKVRVKKTANLILFLVDGSWSMAVAERMAATKGAILSLLNDAYQRRDRVGLVVFQKDRATLVLAPTNSVLLAQRALVDIPVGGKTPLAAGLVMAYEVITRERILHPDVQPLLIVLTDGAGNVPLGKAPVKEEIRELAGLFSKKKIHSVVINMEKKAFDQGLAQELADQMGAVCYTLEDIRGDTLYETVQKEMRAVSN
;
A
#
# COMPACT_ATOMS: atom_id res chain seq x y z
N MET A 1 19.82 -21.71 23.37
CA MET A 1 19.01 -20.57 22.90
C MET A 1 17.56 -21.00 22.88
N LYS A 2 16.70 -20.42 23.70
CA LYS A 2 15.25 -20.68 23.64
C LYS A 2 14.70 -19.97 22.39
N PRO A 3 13.82 -20.62 21.60
CA PRO A 3 13.17 -19.94 20.47
C PRO A 3 12.31 -18.80 21.03
N GLY A 4 12.47 -17.61 20.48
CA GLY A 4 11.62 -16.46 20.79
C GLY A 4 10.16 -16.78 20.52
N GLU A 5 9.29 -16.19 21.32
CA GLU A 5 7.84 -16.38 21.26
C GLU A 5 7.32 -16.27 19.82
N THR A 6 6.63 -17.32 19.38
CA THR A 6 5.98 -17.36 18.07
C THR A 6 4.77 -16.43 18.09
N PHE A 7 4.84 -15.37 17.35
CA PHE A 7 3.71 -14.48 17.13
C PHE A 7 2.62 -15.18 16.31
N GLU A 8 1.41 -15.27 16.84
CA GLU A 8 0.23 -15.64 16.07
C GLU A 8 -0.23 -14.44 15.25
N ALA A 9 -0.19 -14.58 13.92
CA ALA A 9 -0.63 -13.56 12.99
C ALA A 9 -2.16 -13.37 13.06
N ARG A 10 -2.63 -12.22 13.53
CA ARG A 10 -4.02 -11.81 13.38
C ARG A 10 -4.24 -11.15 12.01
N ALA A 11 -5.40 -11.39 11.42
CA ALA A 11 -5.71 -10.94 10.08
C ALA A 11 -5.80 -9.40 9.96
N LEU A 12 -5.06 -8.78 9.00
CA LEU A 12 -5.13 -7.35 8.64
C LEU A 12 -6.46 -7.03 7.96
N ASP A 13 -7.42 -6.42 8.63
CA ASP A 13 -8.64 -5.91 8.00
C ASP A 13 -8.40 -4.54 7.38
N THR A 14 -8.32 -4.50 6.06
CA THR A 14 -8.37 -3.23 5.33
C THR A 14 -9.82 -2.78 5.24
N PRO A 15 -10.20 -1.66 5.83
CA PRO A 15 -11.51 -1.11 5.59
C PRO A 15 -11.48 -0.31 4.30
N LEU A 16 -11.94 -0.91 3.28
CA LEU A 16 -12.54 -0.24 2.16
C LEU A 16 -14.02 -0.58 2.23
N ASP A 17 -14.80 0.45 2.37
CA ASP A 17 -16.24 0.49 2.42
C ASP A 17 -16.89 0.23 3.78
N GLU A 18 -17.55 1.26 4.30
CA GLU A 18 -18.61 1.17 5.30
C GLU A 18 -19.85 0.37 4.81
N MET A 19 -19.74 -0.41 3.75
CA MET A 19 -20.79 -1.30 3.32
C MET A 19 -20.61 -2.68 3.92
N VAL A 20 -21.26 -2.84 5.08
CA VAL A 20 -21.73 -4.11 5.68
C VAL A 20 -21.04 -5.37 5.18
N ARG A 21 -19.99 -5.83 5.87
CA ARG A 21 -19.46 -7.18 5.67
C ARG A 21 -19.64 -8.01 6.92
N LYS A 22 -20.46 -9.04 6.81
CA LYS A 22 -20.64 -10.07 7.85
C LYS A 22 -19.68 -11.27 7.73
N HIS A 23 -18.71 -11.29 6.79
CA HIS A 23 -17.80 -12.44 6.63
C HIS A 23 -16.40 -12.01 6.21
N GLY A 24 -15.41 -12.63 6.86
CA GLY A 24 -14.02 -12.28 6.88
C GLY A 24 -13.23 -12.42 5.58
N GLY A 25 -12.18 -11.60 5.55
CA GLY A 25 -10.90 -11.87 4.94
C GLY A 25 -10.82 -12.13 3.44
N ARG A 26 -10.98 -11.10 2.59
CA ARG A 26 -10.44 -11.12 1.22
C ARG A 26 -10.36 -9.69 0.70
N ARG A 27 -9.15 -9.24 0.30
CA ARG A 27 -8.79 -8.07 -0.52
C ARG A 27 -9.78 -6.90 -0.52
N SER A 28 -9.29 -5.70 -0.31
CA SER A 28 -10.04 -4.46 -0.53
C SER A 28 -10.61 -4.43 -1.95
N GLU A 29 -11.91 -4.19 -2.05
CA GLU A 29 -12.58 -4.02 -3.34
C GLU A 29 -12.56 -2.54 -3.68
N THR A 30 -11.91 -2.18 -4.79
CA THR A 30 -11.85 -0.81 -5.30
C THR A 30 -12.71 -0.69 -6.54
N TYR A 31 -13.46 0.40 -6.65
CA TYR A 31 -14.16 0.72 -7.89
C TYR A 31 -13.17 0.89 -9.03
N THR A 32 -13.48 0.32 -10.19
CA THR A 32 -12.65 0.45 -11.37
C THR A 32 -13.46 0.92 -12.57
N ASP A 33 -12.95 1.90 -13.28
CA ASP A 33 -13.50 2.38 -14.55
C ASP A 33 -13.05 1.52 -15.74
N ARG A 34 -12.16 0.55 -15.50
CA ARG A 34 -11.70 -0.38 -16.53
C ARG A 34 -12.71 -1.52 -16.70
N LYS A 35 -12.81 -2.07 -17.92
CA LYS A 35 -13.69 -3.21 -18.24
C LYS A 35 -13.33 -4.53 -17.53
N ARG A 36 -12.40 -4.50 -16.56
CA ARG A 36 -11.97 -5.64 -15.74
C ARG A 36 -12.49 -5.49 -14.33
N GLY A 37 -13.06 -6.55 -13.78
CA GLY A 37 -13.64 -6.57 -12.44
C GLY A 37 -15.05 -7.14 -12.43
N ARG A 38 -15.56 -7.42 -11.22
CA ARG A 38 -16.91 -7.93 -11.02
C ARG A 38 -17.93 -6.78 -11.18
N TYR A 39 -18.91 -6.96 -12.05
CA TYR A 39 -20.06 -6.06 -12.15
C TYR A 39 -20.91 -6.19 -10.89
N ILE A 40 -21.14 -5.08 -10.19
CA ILE A 40 -21.92 -5.05 -8.94
C ILE A 40 -23.19 -4.21 -9.05
N GLN A 41 -23.16 -3.14 -9.85
CA GLN A 41 -24.27 -2.19 -9.96
C GLN A 41 -24.24 -1.51 -11.33
N ALA A 42 -25.39 -1.04 -11.80
CA ALA A 42 -25.51 -0.11 -12.91
C ALA A 42 -25.75 1.31 -12.40
N ARG A 43 -25.23 2.31 -13.15
CA ARG A 43 -25.54 3.73 -12.92
C ARG A 43 -25.91 4.40 -14.23
N PRO A 44 -26.83 5.39 -14.23
CA PRO A 44 -27.15 6.17 -15.40
C PRO A 44 -25.89 6.82 -16.00
N SER A 45 -25.76 6.75 -17.32
CA SER A 45 -24.66 7.36 -18.06
C SER A 45 -25.17 7.87 -19.41
N PRO A 46 -26.01 8.90 -19.41
CA PRO A 46 -26.62 9.42 -20.62
C PRO A 46 -25.55 9.85 -21.61
N TYR A 47 -25.77 9.53 -22.89
CA TYR A 47 -24.93 9.87 -24.04
C TYR A 47 -23.57 9.19 -24.14
N LYS A 48 -22.99 8.61 -23.07
CA LYS A 48 -21.63 8.06 -23.12
C LYS A 48 -21.41 6.91 -22.14
N ALA A 49 -21.65 5.69 -22.57
CA ALA A 49 -21.37 4.51 -21.75
C ALA A 49 -20.22 3.68 -22.36
N TYR A 50 -19.01 3.80 -21.81
CA TYR A 50 -17.85 3.01 -22.24
C TYR A 50 -17.97 1.51 -21.90
N ASP A 51 -18.72 1.18 -20.84
CA ASP A 51 -18.97 -0.20 -20.38
C ASP A 51 -20.48 -0.33 -20.12
N LEU A 52 -21.21 -0.55 -21.19
CA LEU A 52 -22.67 -0.56 -21.18
C LEU A 52 -23.21 -1.76 -20.38
N ALA A 53 -24.11 -1.50 -19.44
CA ALA A 53 -24.88 -2.50 -18.73
C ALA A 53 -26.16 -2.81 -19.52
N PHE A 54 -26.10 -3.76 -20.44
CA PHE A 54 -27.21 -4.07 -21.34
C PHE A 54 -28.50 -4.40 -20.59
N ASP A 55 -28.44 -5.26 -19.59
CA ASP A 55 -29.57 -5.65 -18.76
C ASP A 55 -30.25 -4.46 -18.09
N ALA A 56 -29.45 -3.57 -17.49
CA ALA A 56 -29.94 -2.38 -16.82
C ALA A 56 -30.45 -1.33 -17.83
N THR A 57 -29.80 -1.18 -18.98
CA THR A 57 -30.24 -0.29 -20.06
C THR A 57 -31.59 -0.71 -20.63
N ILE A 58 -31.77 -2.01 -20.91
CA ILE A 58 -33.06 -2.54 -21.36
C ILE A 58 -34.15 -2.30 -20.29
N ARG A 59 -33.83 -2.56 -19.02
CA ARG A 59 -34.75 -2.36 -17.92
C ARG A 59 -35.13 -0.88 -17.73
N ALA A 60 -34.17 0.04 -17.94
CA ALA A 60 -34.41 1.48 -17.90
C ALA A 60 -35.29 1.97 -19.07
N ALA A 61 -35.13 1.37 -20.26
CA ALA A 61 -35.90 1.73 -21.44
C ALA A 61 -37.30 1.09 -21.49
N ALA A 62 -37.52 0.00 -20.74
CA ALA A 62 -38.77 -0.78 -20.78
C ALA A 62 -40.04 0.04 -20.46
N PRO A 63 -40.09 0.92 -19.45
CA PRO A 63 -41.29 1.69 -19.14
C PRO A 63 -41.77 2.62 -20.27
N PHE A 64 -40.85 3.03 -21.14
CA PHE A 64 -41.10 4.00 -22.20
C PHE A 64 -41.45 3.38 -23.56
N GLN A 65 -41.62 2.05 -23.64
CA GLN A 65 -41.82 1.38 -24.93
C GLN A 65 -43.20 1.67 -25.56
N SER A 66 -44.23 1.90 -24.77
CA SER A 66 -45.55 2.32 -25.26
C SER A 66 -45.50 3.67 -25.97
N GLU A 67 -44.77 4.63 -25.38
CA GLU A 67 -44.59 5.99 -25.94
C GLU A 67 -43.68 6.01 -27.17
N ARG A 68 -42.88 4.97 -27.35
CA ARG A 68 -41.91 4.84 -28.46
C ARG A 68 -42.35 3.96 -29.61
N SER A 69 -43.65 3.67 -29.69
CA SER A 69 -44.19 2.83 -30.77
C SER A 69 -43.89 3.36 -32.18
N GLY A 70 -43.96 4.69 -32.36
CA GLY A 70 -43.60 5.35 -33.63
C GLY A 70 -42.14 5.16 -34.03
N ILE A 71 -41.21 5.34 -33.07
CA ILE A 71 -39.79 5.13 -33.29
C ILE A 71 -39.46 3.67 -33.63
N ARG A 72 -40.11 2.72 -32.98
CA ARG A 72 -39.96 1.30 -33.27
C ARG A 72 -40.40 0.95 -34.66
N ALA A 73 -41.49 1.50 -35.14
CA ALA A 73 -42.02 1.31 -36.49
C ALA A 73 -41.06 1.93 -37.54
N GLU A 74 -40.62 3.15 -37.31
CA GLU A 74 -39.70 3.87 -38.21
C GLU A 74 -38.36 3.18 -38.34
N GLN A 75 -37.73 2.75 -37.22
CA GLN A 75 -36.43 2.09 -37.19
C GLN A 75 -36.49 0.57 -37.38
N GLN A 76 -37.69 0.01 -37.54
CA GLN A 76 -37.89 -1.44 -37.66
C GLN A 76 -37.26 -2.27 -36.54
N VAL A 77 -37.27 -1.75 -35.32
CA VAL A 77 -36.70 -2.43 -34.15
C VAL A 77 -37.79 -2.93 -33.20
N ALA A 78 -37.59 -4.09 -32.61
CA ALA A 78 -38.53 -4.63 -31.62
C ALA A 78 -38.58 -3.83 -30.32
N PHE A 79 -37.44 -3.15 -29.98
CA PHE A 79 -37.28 -2.43 -28.71
C PHE A 79 -36.42 -1.17 -28.95
N ALA A 80 -36.98 0.00 -28.57
CA ALA A 80 -36.33 1.29 -28.78
C ALA A 80 -35.56 1.76 -27.53
N VAL A 81 -34.23 1.94 -27.67
CA VAL A 81 -33.34 2.47 -26.64
C VAL A 81 -32.88 3.86 -27.03
N ARG A 82 -32.95 4.81 -26.12
CA ARG A 82 -32.42 6.19 -26.29
C ARG A 82 -31.16 6.39 -25.47
N PRO A 83 -30.29 7.37 -25.82
CA PRO A 83 -29.10 7.68 -25.05
C PRO A 83 -29.31 7.94 -23.55
N ASN A 84 -30.48 8.48 -23.19
CA ASN A 84 -30.84 8.71 -21.78
C ASN A 84 -31.09 7.43 -20.98
N ASP A 85 -31.37 6.31 -21.66
CA ASP A 85 -31.60 5.01 -21.02
C ASP A 85 -30.29 4.30 -20.68
N TYR A 86 -29.16 4.77 -21.24
CA TYR A 86 -27.90 4.10 -21.08
C TYR A 86 -27.47 4.00 -19.63
N GLN A 87 -27.12 2.79 -19.23
CA GLN A 87 -26.60 2.46 -17.92
C GLN A 87 -25.17 1.95 -18.06
N LYS A 88 -24.23 2.50 -17.29
CA LYS A 88 -22.85 1.98 -17.21
C LYS A 88 -22.71 0.96 -16.11
N LYS A 89 -21.86 -0.06 -16.34
CA LYS A 89 -21.49 -1.01 -15.30
C LYS A 89 -20.59 -0.34 -14.28
N VAL A 90 -20.92 -0.49 -13.01
CA VAL A 90 -20.01 -0.22 -11.89
C VAL A 90 -19.33 -1.54 -11.53
N ARG A 91 -18.04 -1.56 -11.65
CA ARG A 91 -17.23 -2.75 -11.39
C ARG A 91 -16.36 -2.55 -10.16
N VAL A 92 -16.15 -3.63 -9.43
CA VAL A 92 -15.17 -3.69 -8.35
C VAL A 92 -14.08 -4.68 -8.73
N LYS A 93 -12.87 -4.30 -8.42
CA LYS A 93 -11.68 -5.13 -8.60
C LYS A 93 -11.00 -5.28 -7.24
N LYS A 94 -10.55 -6.47 -6.94
CA LYS A 94 -9.71 -6.70 -5.78
C LYS A 94 -8.33 -6.14 -6.08
N THR A 95 -7.92 -5.16 -5.30
CA THR A 95 -6.61 -4.51 -5.42
C THR A 95 -5.64 -5.18 -4.46
N ALA A 96 -4.46 -5.49 -4.92
CA ALA A 96 -3.37 -5.90 -4.05
C ALA A 96 -2.69 -4.63 -3.52
N ASN A 97 -2.33 -4.61 -2.24
CA ASN A 97 -1.48 -3.56 -1.69
C ASN A 97 0.00 -3.90 -1.95
N LEU A 98 0.84 -2.88 -1.98
CA LEU A 98 2.28 -3.03 -1.90
C LEU A 98 2.73 -2.56 -0.53
N ILE A 99 3.28 -3.45 0.28
CA ILE A 99 3.93 -3.10 1.54
C ILE A 99 5.43 -3.12 1.27
N LEU A 100 6.06 -1.95 1.25
CA LEU A 100 7.49 -1.81 1.06
C LEU A 100 8.16 -1.45 2.39
N PHE A 101 9.02 -2.33 2.87
CA PHE A 101 9.87 -2.06 4.02
C PHE A 101 11.16 -1.37 3.57
N LEU A 102 11.49 -0.27 4.22
CA LEU A 102 12.76 0.43 4.10
C LEU A 102 13.46 0.36 5.46
N VAL A 103 14.50 -0.46 5.54
CA VAL A 103 15.13 -0.85 6.81
C VAL A 103 16.55 -0.30 6.88
N ASP A 104 16.83 0.39 7.97
CA ASP A 104 18.18 0.78 8.32
C ASP A 104 18.99 -0.45 8.75
N GLY A 105 20.08 -0.72 8.04
CA GLY A 105 21.02 -1.80 8.37
C GLY A 105 22.23 -1.33 9.17
N SER A 106 22.34 -0.04 9.51
CA SER A 106 23.51 0.53 10.19
C SER A 106 23.64 0.18 11.67
N TRP A 107 22.68 -0.53 12.22
CA TRP A 107 22.52 -0.75 13.66
C TRP A 107 23.69 -1.47 14.32
N SER A 108 24.02 -1.03 15.54
CA SER A 108 25.00 -1.68 16.38
C SER A 108 24.45 -3.00 16.96
N MET A 109 25.38 -3.91 17.38
CA MET A 109 25.01 -5.21 17.99
C MET A 109 24.11 -5.10 19.24
N ALA A 110 24.14 -3.97 19.95
CA ALA A 110 23.24 -3.71 21.08
C ALA A 110 21.75 -3.63 20.68
N VAL A 111 21.48 -3.49 19.38
CA VAL A 111 20.14 -3.45 18.79
C VAL A 111 19.71 -4.83 18.23
N ALA A 112 20.58 -5.83 18.29
CA ALA A 112 20.30 -7.16 17.72
C ALA A 112 19.04 -7.83 18.32
N GLU A 113 18.74 -7.63 19.60
CA GLU A 113 17.50 -8.13 20.21
C GLU A 113 16.27 -7.45 19.64
N ARG A 114 16.35 -6.15 19.37
CA ARG A 114 15.27 -5.39 18.73
C ARG A 114 15.10 -5.78 17.28
N MET A 115 16.22 -6.08 16.60
CA MET A 115 16.17 -6.61 15.23
C MET A 115 15.41 -7.95 15.20
N ALA A 116 15.59 -8.82 16.20
CA ALA A 116 14.84 -10.07 16.28
C ALA A 116 13.32 -9.82 16.44
N ALA A 117 12.93 -8.88 17.29
CA ALA A 117 11.53 -8.48 17.44
C ALA A 117 10.97 -7.85 16.15
N THR A 118 11.75 -6.95 15.51
CA THR A 118 11.38 -6.33 14.24
C THR A 118 11.27 -7.35 13.11
N LYS A 119 12.22 -8.29 12.99
CA LYS A 119 12.13 -9.41 12.04
C LYS A 119 10.88 -10.26 12.29
N GLY A 120 10.55 -10.54 13.54
CA GLY A 120 9.33 -11.25 13.93
C GLY A 120 8.06 -10.52 13.50
N ALA A 121 8.00 -9.22 13.75
CA ALA A 121 6.86 -8.37 13.33
C ALA A 121 6.73 -8.30 11.80
N ILE A 122 7.84 -8.12 11.08
CA ILE A 122 7.84 -8.15 9.60
C ILE A 122 7.38 -9.53 9.09
N LEU A 123 7.82 -10.61 9.69
CA LEU A 123 7.38 -11.96 9.32
C LEU A 123 5.88 -12.18 9.57
N SER A 124 5.34 -11.64 10.66
CA SER A 124 3.90 -11.69 10.95
C SER A 124 3.10 -10.93 9.90
N LEU A 125 3.53 -9.70 9.56
CA LEU A 125 2.93 -8.91 8.49
C LEU A 125 3.03 -9.59 7.11
N LEU A 126 4.13 -10.27 6.85
CA LEU A 126 4.32 -11.05 5.62
C LEU A 126 3.33 -12.20 5.50
N ASN A 127 3.10 -12.95 6.58
CA ASN A 127 2.14 -14.04 6.58
C ASN A 127 0.72 -13.54 6.30
N ASP A 128 0.35 -12.42 6.89
CA ASP A 128 -0.96 -11.82 6.66
C ASP A 128 -1.09 -11.24 5.24
N ALA A 129 -0.07 -10.53 4.75
CA ALA A 129 -0.01 -10.03 3.39
C ALA A 129 -0.15 -11.16 2.36
N TYR A 130 0.45 -12.33 2.63
CA TYR A 130 0.30 -13.52 1.80
C TYR A 130 -1.16 -14.01 1.74
N GLN A 131 -1.84 -14.11 2.88
CA GLN A 131 -3.24 -14.52 2.92
C GLN A 131 -4.14 -13.58 2.10
N ARG A 132 -3.76 -12.29 2.02
CA ARG A 132 -4.45 -11.27 1.25
C ARG A 132 -3.97 -11.17 -0.20
N ARG A 133 -2.89 -11.84 -0.55
CA ARG A 133 -2.17 -11.73 -1.81
C ARG A 133 -1.63 -10.31 -2.05
N ASP A 134 -1.30 -9.58 -1.00
CA ASP A 134 -0.56 -8.34 -1.09
C ASP A 134 0.88 -8.62 -1.49
N ARG A 135 1.52 -7.63 -2.07
CA ARG A 135 2.92 -7.73 -2.47
C ARG A 135 3.78 -7.10 -1.39
N VAL A 136 4.87 -7.76 -1.06
CA VAL A 136 5.82 -7.26 -0.07
C VAL A 136 7.19 -7.12 -0.70
N GLY A 137 7.86 -6.01 -0.42
CA GLY A 137 9.23 -5.73 -0.82
C GLY A 137 10.07 -5.28 0.36
N LEU A 138 11.40 -5.41 0.25
CA LEU A 138 12.36 -5.03 1.27
C LEU A 138 13.55 -4.32 0.65
N VAL A 139 13.77 -3.10 1.07
CA VAL A 139 14.96 -2.30 0.79
C VAL A 139 15.74 -2.16 2.09
N VAL A 140 17.02 -2.42 2.05
CA VAL A 140 17.95 -2.21 3.18
C VAL A 140 18.98 -1.17 2.78
N PHE A 141 19.23 -0.19 3.63
CA PHE A 141 20.28 0.79 3.41
C PHE A 141 21.30 0.73 4.53
N GLN A 142 22.58 0.68 4.13
CA GLN A 142 23.71 0.59 5.05
C GLN A 142 25.02 0.93 4.34
N LYS A 143 26.06 1.25 5.11
CA LYS A 143 27.39 1.64 4.62
C LYS A 143 27.29 2.86 3.71
N ASP A 144 27.29 2.67 2.40
CA ASP A 144 27.29 3.73 1.38
C ASP A 144 26.16 3.64 0.36
N ARG A 145 25.29 2.62 0.48
CA ARG A 145 24.25 2.33 -0.53
C ARG A 145 22.97 1.75 0.04
N ALA A 146 21.92 1.82 -0.76
CA ALA A 146 20.70 1.04 -0.57
C ALA A 146 20.69 -0.18 -1.50
N THR A 147 20.06 -1.24 -1.07
CA THR A 147 19.93 -2.50 -1.81
C THR A 147 18.52 -3.00 -1.75
N LEU A 148 17.94 -3.35 -2.89
CA LEU A 148 16.67 -4.05 -2.96
C LEU A 148 16.90 -5.53 -2.64
N VAL A 149 16.74 -5.89 -1.36
CA VAL A 149 16.97 -7.25 -0.85
C VAL A 149 15.85 -8.19 -1.28
N LEU A 150 14.63 -7.69 -1.30
CA LEU A 150 13.45 -8.42 -1.77
C LEU A 150 12.67 -7.55 -2.75
N ALA A 151 12.64 -7.94 -4.01
CA ALA A 151 11.74 -7.34 -4.98
C ALA A 151 10.28 -7.62 -4.60
N PRO A 152 9.34 -6.69 -4.90
CA PRO A 152 7.93 -6.86 -4.56
C PRO A 152 7.38 -8.22 -5.00
N THR A 153 7.03 -9.05 -4.03
CA THR A 153 6.56 -10.44 -4.23
C THR A 153 5.41 -10.77 -3.28
N ASN A 154 4.64 -11.78 -3.63
CA ASN A 154 3.64 -12.38 -2.73
C ASN A 154 4.12 -13.72 -2.14
N SER A 155 5.40 -14.06 -2.29
CA SER A 155 6.00 -15.28 -1.75
C SER A 155 6.55 -15.06 -0.35
N VAL A 156 5.91 -15.63 0.66
CA VAL A 156 6.36 -15.60 2.06
C VAL A 156 7.74 -16.24 2.21
N LEU A 157 7.98 -17.33 1.50
CA LEU A 157 9.26 -18.06 1.59
C LEU A 157 10.46 -17.20 1.14
N LEU A 158 10.31 -16.46 0.04
CA LEU A 158 11.35 -15.53 -0.42
C LEU A 158 11.57 -14.41 0.58
N ALA A 159 10.48 -13.87 1.14
CA ALA A 159 10.55 -12.81 2.13
C ALA A 159 11.19 -13.26 3.44
N GLN A 160 10.89 -14.46 3.92
CA GLN A 160 11.54 -15.04 5.10
C GLN A 160 13.05 -15.20 4.89
N ARG A 161 13.48 -15.73 3.75
CA ARG A 161 14.92 -15.86 3.41
C ARG A 161 15.61 -14.51 3.36
N ALA A 162 15.00 -13.52 2.70
CA ALA A 162 15.55 -12.18 2.59
C ALA A 162 15.74 -11.49 3.96
N LEU A 163 14.87 -11.76 4.94
CA LEU A 163 14.97 -11.20 6.29
C LEU A 163 16.08 -11.84 7.14
N VAL A 164 16.43 -13.10 6.88
CA VAL A 164 17.51 -13.80 7.63
C VAL A 164 18.85 -13.15 7.33
N ASP A 165 19.10 -12.82 6.07
CA ASP A 165 20.40 -12.40 5.55
C ASP A 165 20.62 -10.88 5.54
N ILE A 166 19.82 -10.10 6.31
CA ILE A 166 20.04 -8.65 6.39
C ILE A 166 21.39 -8.39 7.08
N PRO A 167 22.37 -7.84 6.36
CA PRO A 167 23.64 -7.48 6.96
C PRO A 167 23.44 -6.29 7.91
N VAL A 168 24.25 -6.20 8.96
CA VAL A 168 24.15 -5.16 10.00
C VAL A 168 25.47 -4.40 10.15
N GLY A 169 25.36 -3.10 10.44
CA GLY A 169 26.47 -2.22 10.78
C GLY A 169 26.94 -1.31 9.63
N GLY A 170 27.58 -0.21 9.99
CA GLY A 170 28.15 0.78 9.08
C GLY A 170 27.46 2.14 9.14
N LYS A 171 27.57 2.92 8.07
CA LYS A 171 26.96 4.24 7.92
C LYS A 171 25.49 4.12 7.50
N THR A 172 24.75 5.23 7.62
CA THR A 172 23.31 5.33 7.36
C THR A 172 23.02 6.15 6.09
N PRO A 173 23.05 5.57 4.89
CA PRO A 173 22.73 6.27 3.63
C PRO A 173 21.19 6.38 3.44
N LEU A 174 20.52 7.10 4.34
CA LEU A 174 19.05 7.23 4.34
C LEU A 174 18.53 7.82 3.03
N ALA A 175 19.22 8.83 2.47
CA ALA A 175 18.87 9.44 1.20
C ALA A 175 18.86 8.40 0.05
N ALA A 176 19.87 7.51 -0.01
CA ALA A 176 19.90 6.43 -0.98
C ALA A 176 18.76 5.43 -0.77
N GLY A 177 18.42 5.16 0.49
CA GLY A 177 17.26 4.34 0.86
C GLY A 177 15.95 4.92 0.32
N LEU A 178 15.71 6.21 0.52
CA LEU A 178 14.51 6.91 0.05
C LEU A 178 14.42 6.90 -1.49
N VAL A 179 15.52 7.15 -2.20
CA VAL A 179 15.56 7.06 -3.67
C VAL A 179 15.15 5.66 -4.13
N MET A 180 15.79 4.62 -3.61
CA MET A 180 15.50 3.23 -3.97
C MET A 180 14.05 2.87 -3.69
N ALA A 181 13.51 3.26 -2.54
CA ALA A 181 12.11 3.01 -2.19
C ALA A 181 11.16 3.71 -3.16
N TYR A 182 11.44 4.96 -3.53
CA TYR A 182 10.65 5.70 -4.50
C TYR A 182 10.66 5.05 -5.89
N GLU A 183 11.81 4.60 -6.35
CA GLU A 183 11.96 3.89 -7.63
C GLU A 183 11.15 2.58 -7.65
N VAL A 184 11.25 1.78 -6.59
CA VAL A 184 10.50 0.53 -6.46
C VAL A 184 8.99 0.78 -6.50
N ILE A 185 8.50 1.75 -5.72
CA ILE A 185 7.08 2.11 -5.69
C ILE A 185 6.61 2.62 -7.05
N THR A 186 7.40 3.48 -7.69
CA THR A 186 7.07 4.04 -9.01
C THR A 186 6.99 2.94 -10.06
N ARG A 187 7.95 2.02 -10.07
CA ARG A 187 7.95 0.86 -10.97
C ARG A 187 6.73 -0.03 -10.74
N GLU A 188 6.38 -0.31 -9.49
CA GLU A 188 5.20 -1.12 -9.17
C GLU A 188 3.90 -0.44 -9.58
N ARG A 189 3.78 0.88 -9.44
CA ARG A 189 2.63 1.64 -9.94
C ARG A 189 2.49 1.60 -11.46
N ILE A 190 3.60 1.53 -12.20
CA ILE A 190 3.59 1.37 -13.66
C ILE A 190 3.11 -0.04 -14.04
N LEU A 191 3.65 -1.06 -13.41
CA LEU A 191 3.31 -2.47 -13.68
C LEU A 191 1.90 -2.83 -13.19
N HIS A 192 1.48 -2.27 -12.07
CA HIS A 192 0.23 -2.51 -11.38
C HIS A 192 -0.46 -1.18 -11.02
N PRO A 193 -1.08 -0.48 -11.98
CA PRO A 193 -1.61 0.88 -11.77
C PRO A 193 -2.66 1.02 -10.66
N ASP A 194 -3.26 -0.09 -10.28
CA ASP A 194 -4.27 -0.13 -9.21
C ASP A 194 -3.66 -0.50 -7.83
N VAL A 195 -2.32 -0.65 -7.74
CA VAL A 195 -1.66 -0.98 -6.46
C VAL A 195 -1.66 0.21 -5.53
N GLN A 196 -1.98 -0.04 -4.26
CA GLN A 196 -1.88 0.97 -3.20
C GLN A 196 -0.58 0.73 -2.43
N PRO A 197 0.43 1.60 -2.57
CA PRO A 197 1.68 1.46 -1.83
C PRO A 197 1.55 2.00 -0.41
N LEU A 198 2.09 1.22 0.53
CA LEU A 198 2.39 1.60 1.89
C LEU A 198 3.91 1.45 2.08
N LEU A 199 4.59 2.53 2.42
CA LEU A 199 6.00 2.52 2.78
C LEU A 199 6.14 2.48 4.30
N ILE A 200 6.90 1.52 4.83
CA ILE A 200 7.22 1.42 6.25
C ILE A 200 8.72 1.63 6.40
N VAL A 201 9.10 2.75 6.99
CA VAL A 201 10.50 3.13 7.22
C VAL A 201 10.89 2.80 8.64
N LEU A 202 11.92 1.98 8.82
CA LEU A 202 12.48 1.61 10.12
C LEU A 202 13.87 2.24 10.23
N THR A 203 13.99 3.32 10.98
CA THR A 203 15.23 4.11 11.12
C THR A 203 15.22 4.94 12.40
N ASP A 204 16.38 5.42 12.84
CA ASP A 204 16.49 6.48 13.86
C ASP A 204 16.43 7.89 13.24
N GLY A 205 16.37 7.98 11.91
CA GLY A 205 16.36 9.24 11.16
C GLY A 205 17.74 9.86 10.95
N ALA A 206 18.83 9.29 11.49
CA ALA A 206 20.16 9.84 11.44
C ALA A 206 20.90 9.51 10.12
N GLY A 207 20.46 10.09 9.01
CA GLY A 207 21.20 9.99 7.75
C GLY A 207 22.56 10.69 7.83
N ASN A 208 23.63 10.00 7.43
CA ASN A 208 25.01 10.50 7.51
C ASN A 208 25.84 10.33 6.23
N VAL A 209 25.24 9.83 5.16
CA VAL A 209 25.90 9.66 3.86
C VAL A 209 25.17 10.49 2.81
N PRO A 210 25.83 11.47 2.18
CA PRO A 210 25.22 12.25 1.11
C PRO A 210 25.13 11.42 -0.17
N LEU A 211 24.14 11.72 -1.00
CA LEU A 211 24.02 11.20 -2.37
C LEU A 211 24.82 12.03 -3.36
N GLY A 212 24.85 13.33 -3.16
CA GLY A 212 25.46 14.29 -4.06
C GLY A 212 26.37 15.27 -3.34
N LYS A 213 26.27 16.54 -3.74
CA LYS A 213 27.07 17.64 -3.17
C LYS A 213 26.31 18.47 -2.14
N ALA A 214 25.00 18.29 -2.03
CA ALA A 214 24.18 19.01 -1.07
C ALA A 214 24.36 18.47 0.36
N PRO A 215 24.06 19.28 1.39
CA PRO A 215 24.04 18.78 2.75
C PRO A 215 23.04 17.62 2.90
N VAL A 216 23.42 16.58 3.63
CA VAL A 216 22.61 15.36 3.81
C VAL A 216 21.18 15.66 4.26
N LYS A 217 21.00 16.61 5.16
CA LYS A 217 19.69 17.01 5.67
C LYS A 217 18.79 17.61 4.59
N GLU A 218 19.36 18.39 3.67
CA GLU A 218 18.62 18.98 2.56
C GLU A 218 18.18 17.91 1.55
N GLU A 219 19.10 16.99 1.21
CA GLU A 219 18.80 15.85 0.34
C GLU A 219 17.65 14.99 0.91
N ILE A 220 17.72 14.65 2.20
CA ILE A 220 16.67 13.86 2.88
C ILE A 220 15.34 14.61 2.85
N ARG A 221 15.35 15.92 3.16
CA ARG A 221 14.14 16.74 3.16
C ARG A 221 13.47 16.82 1.78
N GLU A 222 14.24 17.02 0.73
CA GLU A 222 13.73 17.05 -0.64
C GLU A 222 13.14 15.70 -1.04
N LEU A 223 13.84 14.60 -0.76
CA LEU A 223 13.39 13.25 -1.08
C LEU A 223 12.15 12.86 -0.26
N ALA A 224 12.15 13.14 1.04
CA ALA A 224 10.99 12.90 1.91
C ALA A 224 9.74 13.65 1.40
N GLY A 225 9.91 14.90 0.99
CA GLY A 225 8.83 15.71 0.41
C GLY A 225 8.24 15.15 -0.89
N LEU A 226 8.96 14.30 -1.63
CA LEU A 226 8.42 13.63 -2.82
C LEU A 226 7.33 12.62 -2.46
N PHE A 227 7.46 11.91 -1.35
CA PHE A 227 6.46 10.93 -0.90
C PHE A 227 5.14 11.61 -0.57
N SER A 228 5.18 12.74 0.15
CA SER A 228 4.00 13.57 0.43
C SER A 228 3.37 14.09 -0.85
N LYS A 229 4.16 14.73 -1.74
CA LYS A 229 3.68 15.29 -3.03
C LYS A 229 3.05 14.22 -3.93
N LYS A 230 3.57 13.00 -3.94
CA LYS A 230 3.06 11.87 -4.74
C LYS A 230 1.99 11.06 -4.02
N LYS A 231 1.55 11.50 -2.83
CA LYS A 231 0.55 10.84 -2.02
C LYS A 231 0.89 9.34 -1.81
N ILE A 232 2.16 9.09 -1.47
CA ILE A 232 2.61 7.76 -1.07
C ILE A 232 2.41 7.67 0.44
N HIS A 233 1.50 6.79 0.84
CA HIS A 233 1.26 6.60 2.26
C HIS A 233 2.50 6.01 2.91
N SER A 234 2.95 6.63 3.99
CA SER A 234 4.19 6.28 4.65
C SER A 234 4.01 6.24 6.17
N VAL A 235 4.74 5.36 6.80
CA VAL A 235 4.83 5.22 8.25
C VAL A 235 6.30 5.19 8.62
N VAL A 236 6.71 5.97 9.60
CA VAL A 236 8.07 5.95 10.14
C VAL A 236 8.03 5.28 11.51
N ILE A 237 8.93 4.34 11.71
CA ILE A 237 9.12 3.64 12.97
C ILE A 237 10.48 4.04 13.51
N ASN A 238 10.45 4.83 14.58
CA ASN A 238 11.64 5.25 15.29
C ASN A 238 12.25 4.08 16.04
N MET A 239 13.48 3.73 15.64
CA MET A 239 14.24 2.62 16.22
C MET A 239 15.10 3.06 17.40
N GLU A 240 15.14 4.36 17.73
CA GLU A 240 15.91 4.89 18.82
C GLU A 240 15.21 4.69 20.19
N LYS A 241 15.98 4.59 21.25
CA LYS A 241 15.40 4.59 22.61
C LYS A 241 14.95 5.99 22.98
N LYS A 242 13.80 6.13 23.63
CA LYS A 242 13.29 7.42 24.11
C LYS A 242 14.33 8.26 24.86
N ALA A 243 15.24 7.61 25.61
CA ALA A 243 16.28 8.31 26.36
C ALA A 243 17.36 8.97 25.48
N PHE A 244 17.50 8.57 24.23
CA PHE A 244 18.50 9.07 23.28
C PHE A 244 17.87 9.68 22.03
N ASP A 245 16.55 9.74 21.97
CA ASP A 245 15.80 10.21 20.80
C ASP A 245 16.09 11.70 20.53
N GLN A 246 16.71 11.95 19.40
CA GLN A 246 17.02 13.30 18.91
C GLN A 246 15.87 13.92 18.08
N GLY A 247 14.75 13.21 17.91
CA GLY A 247 13.61 13.65 17.14
C GLY A 247 13.80 13.58 15.61
N LEU A 248 14.90 13.00 15.13
CA LEU A 248 15.19 12.93 13.68
C LEU A 248 14.20 12.07 12.92
N ALA A 249 13.74 10.97 13.52
CA ALA A 249 12.72 10.11 12.91
C ALA A 249 11.36 10.82 12.81
N GLN A 250 11.02 11.66 13.82
CA GLN A 250 9.82 12.49 13.79
C GLN A 250 9.93 13.57 12.70
N GLU A 251 11.10 14.23 12.59
CA GLU A 251 11.35 15.21 11.54
C GLU A 251 11.20 14.60 10.14
N LEU A 252 11.72 13.39 9.93
CA LEU A 252 11.54 12.64 8.68
C LEU A 252 10.05 12.35 8.40
N ALA A 253 9.31 11.91 9.40
CA ALA A 253 7.89 11.62 9.28
C ALA A 253 7.10 12.88 8.88
N ASP A 254 7.36 14.01 9.53
CA ASP A 254 6.71 15.29 9.24
C ASP A 254 6.97 15.72 7.78
N GLN A 255 8.21 15.57 7.31
CA GLN A 255 8.60 15.88 5.93
C GLN A 255 7.93 14.95 4.90
N MET A 256 7.70 13.69 5.26
CA MET A 256 7.00 12.70 4.42
C MET A 256 5.48 12.85 4.47
N GLY A 257 4.93 13.63 5.42
CA GLY A 257 3.50 13.63 5.75
C GLY A 257 3.04 12.28 6.30
N ALA A 258 3.91 11.63 7.07
CA ALA A 258 3.74 10.30 7.64
C ALA A 258 3.50 10.37 9.15
N VAL A 259 3.00 9.27 9.72
CA VAL A 259 2.92 9.10 11.17
C VAL A 259 4.21 8.45 11.67
N CYS A 260 4.74 8.95 12.81
CA CYS A 260 5.87 8.38 13.48
C CYS A 260 5.42 7.56 14.70
N TYR A 261 5.91 6.34 14.80
CA TYR A 261 5.70 5.46 15.96
C TYR A 261 7.03 5.13 16.60
N THR A 262 7.04 4.93 17.91
CA THR A 262 8.23 4.43 18.60
C THR A 262 8.19 2.91 18.68
N LEU A 263 9.37 2.29 18.83
CA LEU A 263 9.48 0.83 18.93
C LEU A 263 8.78 0.27 20.20
N GLU A 264 8.66 1.09 21.25
CA GLU A 264 7.96 0.71 22.48
C GLU A 264 6.45 0.69 22.28
N ASP A 265 5.93 1.54 21.39
CA ASP A 265 4.52 1.53 20.99
C ASP A 265 4.20 0.32 20.09
N ILE A 266 5.25 -0.38 19.59
CA ILE A 266 5.16 -1.46 18.61
C ILE A 266 5.55 -2.80 19.23
N ARG A 267 5.17 -3.06 20.45
CA ARG A 267 5.28 -4.42 20.99
C ARG A 267 4.26 -5.33 20.30
N GLY A 268 4.79 -6.26 19.49
CA GLY A 268 4.10 -7.39 18.89
C GLY A 268 2.73 -7.15 18.26
N ASP A 269 1.70 -7.01 19.05
CA ASP A 269 0.33 -6.80 18.58
C ASP A 269 0.10 -5.41 18.01
N THR A 270 0.86 -4.41 18.43
CA THR A 270 0.68 -2.99 18.05
C THR A 270 1.26 -2.61 16.68
N LEU A 271 2.35 -3.21 16.20
CA LEU A 271 2.83 -2.94 14.84
C LEU A 271 1.78 -3.37 13.81
N TYR A 272 1.19 -4.50 14.06
CA TYR A 272 0.12 -5.04 13.26
C TYR A 272 -1.12 -4.13 13.27
N GLU A 273 -1.57 -3.68 14.44
CA GLU A 273 -2.71 -2.76 14.59
C GLU A 273 -2.42 -1.39 13.98
N THR A 274 -1.17 -0.91 14.11
CA THR A 274 -0.70 0.34 13.55
C THR A 274 -0.68 0.31 12.03
N VAL A 275 -0.09 -0.71 11.43
CA VAL A 275 -0.11 -0.91 9.97
C VAL A 275 -1.54 -1.06 9.47
N GLN A 276 -2.40 -1.75 10.21
CA GLN A 276 -3.83 -1.84 9.93
C GLN A 276 -4.51 -0.49 9.94
N LYS A 277 -4.29 0.32 10.99
CA LYS A 277 -4.87 1.65 11.14
C LYS A 277 -4.46 2.55 9.98
N GLU A 278 -3.19 2.50 9.60
CA GLU A 278 -2.65 3.31 8.52
C GLU A 278 -3.13 2.83 7.13
N MET A 279 -3.25 1.53 6.92
CA MET A 279 -3.89 1.00 5.71
C MET A 279 -5.38 1.36 5.63
N ARG A 280 -6.04 1.54 6.77
CA ARG A 280 -7.42 2.06 6.84
C ARG A 280 -7.49 3.52 6.43
N ALA A 281 -6.54 4.34 6.84
CA ALA A 281 -6.47 5.75 6.50
C ALA A 281 -6.20 6.01 5.00
N VAL A 282 -5.48 5.10 4.32
CA VAL A 282 -5.24 5.18 2.86
C VAL A 282 -6.52 4.99 2.06
N SER A 283 -7.52 4.37 2.67
CA SER A 283 -8.73 3.91 1.98
C SER A 283 -9.91 4.88 2.06
N ASN A 284 -9.80 5.92 2.87
CA ASN A 284 -10.73 7.05 2.99
C ASN A 284 -10.21 8.26 2.17
#